data_4d672e3024522ee2f242c1a39ba504f1
#
_entry.id   4d672e3024522ee2f242c1a39ba504f1
#
_cell.length_a   1.000
_cell.length_b   1.000
_cell.length_c   1.000
_cell.angle_alpha   90.00
_cell.angle_beta   90.00
_cell.angle_gamma   90.00
#
_symmetry.space_group_name_H-M   'P 1'
#
loop_
_entity.id
_entity.type
_entity.pdbx_description
1 polymer ?
#
loop_
_entity_poly.entity_id
_entity_poly.type
_entity_poly.pdbx_seq_one_letter_code
_entity_poly.pdbx_strand_id
1 'polypeptide(L)'
;MVGLSESLRRGERLRSGGESVALADVRLLPPLQPPSIRDFVAFEEHVEGIVRSMSDDATVPEQWYLAPTFYFTNPHTLRATGDEISAPAGSVALDFELEVAAVIGALSGSDGGNLTVEQSHEAIFGYTIFNDWSARDIQGREMRVSLGPCKGKDFGTTLGPWIVTADEFEAKHDAEGFLPVGMSVSINGVPFGNDLLSNMGWPFAELVAYASRNSRVVPGDVLGSGTAGSGCLAEIWGRVGSRMPPPLQPGDVVRMEVEGIGWIENRVVGGIQLAPVVPARPRPRLERTTR
;
A
#
# COMPACT_ATOMS: atom_id res chain seq x y z
N MET A 1 -5.36 5.13 19.29
CA MET A 1 -6.18 4.16 18.52
C MET A 1 -7.14 3.38 19.41
N VAL A 2 -6.70 2.59 20.41
CA VAL A 2 -7.61 1.75 21.24
C VAL A 2 -8.75 2.55 21.84
N GLY A 3 -8.46 3.59 22.62
CA GLY A 3 -9.50 4.41 23.25
C GLY A 3 -10.44 5.12 22.27
N LEU A 4 -9.90 5.54 21.11
CA LEU A 4 -10.70 6.16 20.06
C LEU A 4 -11.64 5.16 19.39
N SER A 5 -11.17 3.95 19.09
CA SER A 5 -12.01 2.86 18.55
C SER A 5 -13.15 2.50 19.52
N GLU A 6 -12.87 2.44 20.82
CA GLU A 6 -13.87 2.15 21.83
C GLU A 6 -14.92 3.26 21.95
N SER A 7 -14.51 4.53 21.89
CA SER A 7 -15.44 5.67 21.94
C SER A 7 -16.37 5.69 20.74
N LEU A 8 -15.85 5.46 19.53
CA LEU A 8 -16.67 5.40 18.30
C LEU A 8 -17.69 4.26 18.35
N ARG A 9 -17.29 3.05 18.82
CA ARG A 9 -18.23 1.92 18.97
C ARG A 9 -19.34 2.19 19.98
N ARG A 10 -19.09 3.01 21.01
CA ARG A 10 -20.14 3.45 21.94
C ARG A 10 -21.03 4.56 21.36
N GLY A 11 -20.83 4.96 20.11
CA GLY A 11 -21.58 6.06 19.48
C GLY A 11 -21.25 7.43 20.09
N GLU A 12 -20.11 7.56 20.75
CA GLU A 12 -19.65 8.82 21.31
C GLU A 12 -19.18 9.73 20.17
N ARG A 13 -19.81 10.91 20.03
CA ARG A 13 -19.31 11.92 19.09
C ARG A 13 -18.00 12.47 19.60
N LEU A 14 -16.96 12.37 18.77
CA LEU A 14 -15.69 13.05 19.01
C LEU A 14 -15.97 14.56 19.00
N ARG A 15 -15.80 15.22 20.15
CA ARG A 15 -15.97 16.66 20.24
C ARG A 15 -14.74 17.35 19.66
N SER A 16 -14.92 18.21 18.68
CA SER A 16 -13.93 19.22 18.32
C SER A 16 -13.87 20.24 19.46
N GLY A 17 -12.92 20.07 20.37
CA GLY A 17 -12.75 20.95 21.54
C GLY A 17 -11.56 21.88 21.36
N GLY A 18 -11.42 22.60 20.23
CA GLY A 18 -10.26 23.44 19.98
C GLY A 18 -10.53 24.56 18.98
N GLU A 19 -9.55 25.43 18.82
CA GLU A 19 -9.51 26.39 17.72
C GLU A 19 -9.50 25.67 16.38
N SER A 20 -10.33 26.12 15.44
CA SER A 20 -10.28 25.64 14.08
C SER A 20 -9.12 26.32 13.34
N VAL A 21 -8.28 25.53 12.69
CA VAL A 21 -7.19 26.00 11.83
C VAL A 21 -7.53 25.65 10.39
N ALA A 22 -7.33 26.59 9.46
CA ALA A 22 -7.55 26.29 8.05
C ALA A 22 -6.57 25.22 7.57
N LEU A 23 -7.04 24.27 6.75
CA LEU A 23 -6.20 23.21 6.23
C LEU A 23 -4.99 23.75 5.42
N ALA A 24 -5.15 24.91 4.78
CA ALA A 24 -4.09 25.59 4.05
C ALA A 24 -2.94 26.12 4.96
N ASP A 25 -3.20 26.28 6.26
CA ASP A 25 -2.25 26.82 7.23
C ASP A 25 -1.51 25.72 8.02
N VAL A 26 -1.77 24.45 7.70
CA VAL A 26 -1.14 23.30 8.36
C VAL A 26 -0.36 22.46 7.38
N ARG A 27 0.70 21.81 7.86
CA ARG A 27 1.34 20.70 7.18
C ARG A 27 0.80 19.41 7.75
N LEU A 28 0.23 18.57 6.90
CA LEU A 28 -0.19 17.22 7.28
C LEU A 28 1.05 16.35 7.51
N LEU A 29 0.93 15.47 8.48
CA LEU A 29 1.87 14.38 8.74
C LEU A 29 1.21 13.06 8.36
N PRO A 30 1.95 11.94 8.25
CA PRO A 30 1.32 10.64 8.15
C PRO A 30 0.30 10.46 9.29
N PRO A 31 -0.92 9.98 9.01
CA PRO A 31 -2.01 9.99 10.00
C PRO A 31 -1.74 9.10 11.22
N LEU A 32 -0.78 8.19 11.11
CA LEU A 32 -0.32 7.35 12.22
C LEU A 32 1.13 6.87 11.96
N GLN A 33 1.75 6.32 13.01
CA GLN A 33 2.97 5.52 12.92
C GLN A 33 2.57 4.06 13.17
N PRO A 34 2.43 3.23 12.13
CA PRO A 34 1.95 1.86 12.28
C PRO A 34 2.99 0.95 12.93
N PRO A 35 2.59 -0.02 13.76
CA PRO A 35 3.46 -1.09 14.25
C PRO A 35 3.98 -1.98 13.12
N SER A 36 3.12 -2.27 12.13
CA SER A 36 3.48 -2.98 10.90
C SER A 36 2.64 -2.49 9.72
N ILE A 37 3.19 -2.69 8.52
CA ILE A 37 2.47 -2.49 7.27
C ILE A 37 2.56 -3.80 6.49
N ARG A 38 1.41 -4.33 6.11
CA ARG A 38 1.28 -5.46 5.19
C ARG A 38 0.60 -4.95 3.95
N ASP A 39 1.23 -5.14 2.81
CA ASP A 39 0.67 -4.72 1.56
C ASP A 39 0.33 -5.94 0.71
N PHE A 40 -0.94 -6.03 0.30
CA PHE A 40 -1.48 -7.14 -0.45
C PHE A 40 -1.28 -6.94 -1.96
N VAL A 41 -1.71 -7.91 -2.74
CA VAL A 41 -1.82 -7.84 -4.19
C VAL A 41 -3.22 -8.32 -4.58
N ALA A 42 -4.24 -7.52 -4.21
CA ALA A 42 -5.62 -7.99 -4.29
C ALA A 42 -6.33 -7.67 -5.63
N PHE A 43 -5.71 -6.94 -6.56
CA PHE A 43 -6.32 -6.64 -7.86
C PHE A 43 -5.79 -7.56 -8.95
N GLU A 44 -6.69 -8.34 -9.57
CA GLU A 44 -6.35 -9.29 -10.63
C GLU A 44 -5.75 -8.58 -11.86
N GLU A 45 -6.31 -7.43 -12.25
CA GLU A 45 -5.84 -6.64 -13.39
C GLU A 45 -4.39 -6.19 -13.21
N HIS A 46 -4.02 -5.79 -11.99
CA HIS A 46 -2.63 -5.44 -11.67
C HIS A 46 -1.70 -6.65 -11.85
N VAL A 47 -2.08 -7.80 -11.27
CA VAL A 47 -1.29 -9.03 -11.39
C VAL A 47 -1.11 -9.43 -12.85
N GLU A 48 -2.17 -9.39 -13.64
CA GLU A 48 -2.12 -9.67 -15.08
C GLU A 48 -1.14 -8.72 -15.80
N GLY A 49 -1.21 -7.42 -15.52
CA GLY A 49 -0.32 -6.41 -16.12
C GLY A 49 1.16 -6.64 -15.76
N ILE A 50 1.44 -6.97 -14.50
CA ILE A 50 2.82 -7.25 -14.04
C ILE A 50 3.36 -8.55 -14.67
N VAL A 51 2.55 -9.63 -14.69
CA VAL A 51 2.99 -10.91 -15.28
C VAL A 51 3.26 -10.76 -16.78
N ARG A 52 2.47 -9.98 -17.51
CA ARG A 52 2.72 -9.64 -18.92
C ARG A 52 4.04 -8.91 -19.14
N SER A 53 4.53 -8.16 -18.16
CA SER A 53 5.85 -7.53 -18.25
C SER A 53 7.00 -8.54 -18.22
N MET A 54 6.74 -9.78 -17.80
CA MET A 54 7.74 -10.84 -17.60
C MET A 54 7.65 -11.97 -18.64
N SER A 55 6.47 -12.17 -19.26
CA SER A 55 6.21 -13.27 -20.19
C SER A 55 5.05 -12.95 -21.14
N ASP A 56 5.19 -13.30 -22.41
CA ASP A 56 4.13 -13.14 -23.43
C ASP A 56 2.91 -14.05 -23.17
N ASP A 57 3.08 -15.17 -22.48
CA ASP A 57 2.01 -16.12 -22.08
C ASP A 57 1.47 -15.81 -20.66
N ALA A 58 1.31 -14.56 -20.36
CA ALA A 58 0.99 -14.10 -19.02
C ALA A 58 -0.45 -14.40 -18.63
N THR A 59 -0.61 -15.40 -17.81
CA THR A 59 -1.85 -15.65 -17.05
C THR A 59 -1.63 -15.37 -15.58
N VAL A 60 -2.65 -14.89 -14.90
CA VAL A 60 -2.62 -14.76 -13.42
C VAL A 60 -2.33 -16.15 -12.84
N PRO A 61 -1.34 -16.28 -11.94
CA PRO A 61 -1.02 -17.57 -11.33
C PRO A 61 -2.21 -18.13 -10.56
N GLU A 62 -2.50 -19.44 -10.70
CA GLU A 62 -3.58 -20.10 -9.95
C GLU A 62 -3.49 -19.88 -8.45
N GLN A 63 -2.27 -19.75 -7.91
CA GLN A 63 -2.02 -19.50 -6.49
C GLN A 63 -2.61 -18.17 -6.01
N TRP A 64 -2.75 -17.18 -6.90
CA TRP A 64 -3.37 -15.92 -6.55
C TRP A 64 -4.84 -16.11 -6.13
N TYR A 65 -5.59 -17.00 -6.80
CA TYR A 65 -6.99 -17.27 -6.48
C TYR A 65 -7.19 -18.10 -5.20
N LEU A 66 -6.11 -18.68 -4.64
CA LEU A 66 -6.20 -19.56 -3.47
C LEU A 66 -6.17 -18.79 -2.14
N ALA A 67 -5.46 -17.68 -2.09
CA ALA A 67 -5.34 -16.86 -0.87
C ALA A 67 -4.73 -15.49 -1.18
N PRO A 68 -5.14 -14.42 -0.48
CA PRO A 68 -4.53 -13.11 -0.63
C PRO A 68 -3.11 -13.11 -0.09
N THR A 69 -2.16 -12.77 -0.95
CA THR A 69 -0.74 -12.71 -0.60
C THR A 69 -0.35 -11.27 -0.27
N PHE A 70 0.54 -11.10 0.72
CA PHE A 70 1.08 -9.80 1.10
C PHE A 70 2.58 -9.87 1.37
N TYR A 71 3.22 -8.71 1.34
CA TYR A 71 4.57 -8.53 1.86
C TYR A 71 4.58 -7.50 3.00
N PHE A 72 5.65 -7.45 3.78
CA PHE A 72 5.86 -6.42 4.79
C PHE A 72 6.68 -5.28 4.22
N THR A 73 6.14 -4.06 4.26
CA THR A 73 6.93 -2.87 3.94
C THR A 73 7.38 -2.16 5.21
N ASN A 74 8.25 -1.15 5.04
CA ASN A 74 8.95 -0.50 6.15
C ASN A 74 8.08 0.61 6.79
N PRO A 75 7.64 0.47 8.05
CA PRO A 75 6.84 1.49 8.71
C PRO A 75 7.64 2.76 9.10
N HIS A 76 8.96 2.77 8.92
CA HIS A 76 9.83 3.89 9.33
C HIS A 76 10.12 4.87 8.20
N THR A 77 9.69 4.60 6.98
CA THR A 77 9.92 5.45 5.80
C THR A 77 8.64 6.10 5.27
N LEU A 78 7.67 6.32 6.17
CA LEU A 78 6.41 6.98 5.81
C LEU A 78 6.63 8.42 5.33
N ARG A 79 5.76 8.80 4.40
CA ARG A 79 5.61 10.15 3.86
C ARG A 79 4.18 10.61 4.03
N ALA A 80 4.02 11.90 4.24
CA ALA A 80 2.71 12.55 4.19
C ALA A 80 2.44 13.11 2.78
N THR A 81 1.21 13.52 2.54
CA THR A 81 0.93 14.39 1.40
C THR A 81 1.75 15.68 1.50
N GLY A 82 2.33 16.12 0.39
CA GLY A 82 3.23 17.28 0.33
C GLY A 82 4.70 16.98 0.63
N ASP A 83 5.04 15.79 1.13
CA ASP A 83 6.44 15.40 1.30
C ASP A 83 7.10 15.08 -0.05
N GLU A 84 8.40 15.32 -0.14
CA GLU A 84 9.20 14.99 -1.32
C GLU A 84 9.58 13.50 -1.33
N ILE A 85 9.60 12.93 -2.53
CA ILE A 85 9.98 11.53 -2.78
C ILE A 85 11.22 11.52 -3.66
N SER A 86 12.24 10.77 -3.24
CA SER A 86 13.43 10.53 -4.05
C SER A 86 13.58 9.06 -4.39
N ALA A 87 13.94 8.76 -5.65
CA ALA A 87 14.30 7.41 -6.03
C ALA A 87 15.50 6.92 -5.19
N PRO A 88 15.54 5.64 -4.81
CA PRO A 88 16.71 5.05 -4.16
C PRO A 88 17.95 5.20 -5.03
N ALA A 89 19.12 5.37 -4.40
CA ALA A 89 20.38 5.51 -5.11
C ALA A 89 20.62 4.33 -6.08
N GLY A 90 20.87 4.69 -7.34
CA GLY A 90 21.10 3.72 -8.43
C GLY A 90 19.83 3.22 -9.11
N SER A 91 18.64 3.58 -8.65
CA SER A 91 17.40 3.28 -9.39
C SER A 91 17.20 4.26 -10.55
N VAL A 92 16.71 3.73 -11.65
CA VAL A 92 16.33 4.45 -12.88
C VAL A 92 14.91 4.12 -13.32
N ALA A 93 14.11 3.53 -12.44
CA ALA A 93 12.75 3.08 -12.76
C ALA A 93 11.80 3.34 -11.57
N LEU A 94 11.71 4.61 -11.16
CA LEU A 94 10.76 5.03 -10.11
C LEU A 94 9.34 5.01 -10.64
N ASP A 95 8.45 4.43 -9.86
CA ASP A 95 7.02 4.24 -10.12
C ASP A 95 6.22 4.51 -8.85
N PHE A 96 4.91 4.57 -8.96
CA PHE A 96 3.93 4.72 -7.89
C PHE A 96 2.91 3.60 -7.94
N GLU A 97 2.15 3.40 -6.88
CA GLU A 97 1.03 2.46 -6.82
C GLU A 97 -0.16 3.09 -6.11
N LEU A 98 -1.28 3.22 -6.84
CA LEU A 98 -2.55 3.74 -6.33
C LEU A 98 -3.26 2.65 -5.52
N GLU A 99 -3.43 2.90 -4.22
CA GLU A 99 -4.03 1.95 -3.28
C GLU A 99 -4.87 2.64 -2.22
N VAL A 100 -5.68 1.83 -1.54
CA VAL A 100 -6.31 2.16 -0.26
C VAL A 100 -5.76 1.22 0.80
N ALA A 101 -5.62 1.71 2.02
CA ALA A 101 -5.27 0.85 3.16
C ALA A 101 -6.32 0.89 4.25
N ALA A 102 -6.60 -0.28 4.83
CA ALA A 102 -7.34 -0.41 6.07
C ALA A 102 -6.40 -0.22 7.27
N VAL A 103 -6.86 0.52 8.25
CA VAL A 103 -6.18 0.73 9.53
C VAL A 103 -6.89 -0.06 10.61
N ILE A 104 -6.15 -0.88 11.35
CA ILE A 104 -6.72 -1.74 12.37
C ILE A 104 -6.99 -0.97 13.67
N GLY A 105 -8.18 -1.14 14.20
CA GLY A 105 -8.61 -0.68 15.52
C GLY A 105 -8.45 -1.74 16.60
N ALA A 106 -8.92 -1.45 17.78
CA ALA A 106 -9.03 -2.43 18.86
C ALA A 106 -10.32 -3.23 18.73
N LEU A 107 -10.27 -4.53 18.94
CA LEU A 107 -11.43 -5.39 19.07
C LEU A 107 -11.55 -5.86 20.53
N SER A 108 -12.65 -5.53 21.19
CA SER A 108 -12.86 -5.89 22.61
C SER A 108 -12.88 -7.42 22.77
N GLY A 109 -12.13 -7.91 23.75
CA GLY A 109 -12.06 -9.33 24.06
C GLY A 109 -11.22 -10.18 23.10
N SER A 110 -10.52 -9.55 22.13
CA SER A 110 -9.62 -10.23 21.20
C SER A 110 -8.20 -9.69 21.30
N ASP A 111 -7.21 -10.58 21.12
CA ASP A 111 -5.81 -10.21 20.97
C ASP A 111 -5.42 -9.94 19.51
N GLY A 112 -6.40 -9.97 18.60
CA GLY A 112 -6.24 -9.76 17.15
C GLY A 112 -5.77 -11.00 16.39
N GLY A 113 -5.73 -12.18 17.03
CA GLY A 113 -5.33 -13.43 16.38
C GLY A 113 -6.50 -14.24 15.85
N ASN A 114 -6.34 -14.86 14.68
CA ASN A 114 -7.30 -15.78 14.08
C ASN A 114 -8.74 -15.24 14.02
N LEU A 115 -8.88 -13.99 13.61
CA LEU A 115 -10.19 -13.33 13.51
C LEU A 115 -11.06 -14.00 12.44
N THR A 116 -12.37 -14.09 12.71
CA THR A 116 -13.36 -14.39 11.65
C THR A 116 -13.50 -13.18 10.73
N VAL A 117 -14.20 -13.33 9.60
CA VAL A 117 -14.47 -12.21 8.69
C VAL A 117 -15.29 -11.12 9.38
N GLU A 118 -16.29 -11.51 10.17
CA GLU A 118 -17.14 -10.59 10.94
C GLU A 118 -16.31 -9.81 11.99
N GLN A 119 -15.47 -10.51 12.75
CA GLN A 119 -14.56 -9.88 13.72
C GLN A 119 -13.54 -8.97 13.02
N SER A 120 -13.11 -9.35 11.82
CA SER A 120 -12.19 -8.55 11.01
C SER A 120 -12.83 -7.27 10.52
N HIS A 121 -14.08 -7.32 10.08
CA HIS A 121 -14.86 -6.13 9.73
C HIS A 121 -14.96 -5.17 10.94
N GLU A 122 -15.30 -5.68 12.10
CA GLU A 122 -15.34 -4.89 13.33
C GLU A 122 -13.96 -4.35 13.76
N ALA A 123 -12.87 -5.03 13.41
CA ALA A 123 -11.53 -4.61 13.75
C ALA A 123 -11.01 -3.47 12.86
N ILE A 124 -11.60 -3.20 11.70
CA ILE A 124 -11.22 -2.09 10.85
C ILE A 124 -11.64 -0.78 11.53
N PHE A 125 -10.66 0.09 11.82
CA PHE A 125 -10.90 1.42 12.36
C PHE A 125 -11.33 2.41 11.28
N GLY A 126 -10.76 2.30 10.09
CA GLY A 126 -11.02 3.20 8.97
C GLY A 126 -10.06 2.98 7.82
N TYR A 127 -10.14 3.86 6.84
CA TYR A 127 -9.41 3.76 5.58
C TYR A 127 -8.61 5.03 5.30
N THR A 128 -7.51 4.88 4.56
CA THR A 128 -6.63 5.97 4.13
C THR A 128 -6.07 5.66 2.74
N ILE A 129 -5.66 6.69 1.99
CA ILE A 129 -4.97 6.48 0.72
C ILE A 129 -3.56 5.99 1.01
N PHE A 130 -3.10 5.06 0.21
CA PHE A 130 -1.79 4.43 0.30
C PHE A 130 -1.11 4.52 -1.08
N ASN A 131 0.12 5.03 -1.10
CA ASN A 131 0.96 4.97 -2.30
C ASN A 131 2.22 4.20 -1.97
N ASP A 132 2.37 3.02 -2.57
CA ASP A 132 3.56 2.18 -2.41
C ASP A 132 4.60 2.52 -3.48
N TRP A 133 5.48 3.48 -3.17
CA TRP A 133 6.52 3.92 -4.07
C TRP A 133 7.46 2.80 -4.45
N SER A 134 7.69 2.62 -5.75
CA SER A 134 8.35 1.45 -6.30
C SER A 134 9.57 1.81 -7.13
N ALA A 135 10.72 1.23 -6.81
CA ALA A 135 11.91 1.24 -7.65
C ALA A 135 11.97 -0.09 -8.43
N ARG A 136 11.33 -0.13 -9.59
CA ARG A 136 11.04 -1.38 -10.34
C ARG A 136 12.27 -2.16 -10.78
N ASP A 137 13.36 -1.48 -11.08
CA ASP A 137 14.63 -2.12 -11.43
C ASP A 137 15.29 -2.81 -10.24
N ILE A 138 15.20 -2.21 -9.04
CA ILE A 138 15.68 -2.82 -7.81
C ILE A 138 14.77 -3.98 -7.44
N GLN A 139 13.44 -3.77 -7.42
CA GLN A 139 12.43 -4.80 -7.16
C GLN A 139 12.62 -6.02 -8.09
N GLY A 140 12.77 -5.80 -9.40
CA GLY A 140 12.97 -6.89 -10.37
C GLY A 140 14.22 -7.72 -10.11
N ARG A 141 15.30 -7.11 -9.57
CA ARG A 141 16.49 -7.84 -9.13
C ARG A 141 16.20 -8.68 -7.89
N GLU A 142 15.50 -8.13 -6.91
CA GLU A 142 15.16 -8.81 -5.65
C GLU A 142 14.24 -10.01 -5.88
N MET A 143 13.24 -9.88 -6.74
CA MET A 143 12.32 -10.96 -7.10
C MET A 143 13.05 -12.18 -7.69
N ARG A 144 14.21 -12.00 -8.34
CA ARG A 144 15.01 -13.12 -8.88
C ARG A 144 15.64 -14.01 -7.81
N VAL A 145 15.75 -13.54 -6.58
CA VAL A 145 16.20 -14.38 -5.45
C VAL A 145 15.03 -14.92 -4.62
N SER A 146 13.80 -14.69 -5.09
CA SER A 146 12.56 -15.20 -4.50
C SER A 146 12.36 -14.78 -3.03
N LEU A 147 12.83 -13.59 -2.66
CA LEU A 147 12.69 -13.04 -1.32
C LEU A 147 12.10 -11.62 -1.28
N GLY A 148 12.11 -10.92 -2.40
CA GLY A 148 11.58 -9.55 -2.51
C GLY A 148 10.05 -9.50 -2.47
N PRO A 149 9.50 -8.25 -2.54
CA PRO A 149 10.25 -7.00 -2.62
C PRO A 149 10.83 -6.58 -1.27
N CYS A 150 11.92 -5.81 -1.29
CA CYS A 150 12.45 -5.17 -0.09
C CYS A 150 13.02 -3.77 -0.39
N LYS A 151 14.29 -3.61 -0.80
CA LYS A 151 14.89 -2.28 -1.09
C LYS A 151 14.23 -1.55 -2.26
N GLY A 152 13.53 -2.27 -3.12
CA GLY A 152 12.72 -1.69 -4.19
C GLY A 152 11.46 -0.98 -3.69
N LYS A 153 11.07 -1.18 -2.44
CA LYS A 153 9.83 -0.68 -1.83
C LYS A 153 10.05 0.07 -0.50
N ASP A 154 11.04 -0.30 0.31
CA ASP A 154 11.18 0.17 1.69
C ASP A 154 11.71 1.60 1.85
N PHE A 155 11.87 2.35 0.76
CA PHE A 155 12.40 3.72 0.78
C PHE A 155 11.33 4.80 0.98
N GLY A 156 10.07 4.47 0.79
CA GLY A 156 8.97 5.41 0.95
C GLY A 156 7.60 4.78 0.75
N THR A 157 6.68 5.12 1.63
CA THR A 157 5.25 4.83 1.51
C THR A 157 4.50 6.08 1.91
N THR A 158 3.60 6.60 1.06
CA THR A 158 2.77 7.73 1.43
C THR A 158 1.44 7.25 1.99
N LEU A 159 1.10 7.72 3.19
CA LEU A 159 -0.21 7.52 3.83
C LEU A 159 -0.90 8.86 4.03
N GLY A 160 -2.19 8.92 3.75
CA GLY A 160 -2.96 10.13 4.02
C GLY A 160 -4.19 10.33 3.16
N PRO A 161 -4.73 11.56 3.14
CA PRO A 161 -4.30 12.71 3.94
C PRO A 161 -4.63 12.55 5.44
N TRP A 162 -5.62 11.73 5.75
CA TRP A 162 -6.13 11.36 7.09
C TRP A 162 -6.70 9.93 7.05
N ILE A 163 -7.20 9.46 8.18
CA ILE A 163 -7.99 8.24 8.27
C ILE A 163 -9.46 8.66 8.33
N VAL A 164 -10.27 8.13 7.42
CA VAL A 164 -11.74 8.22 7.50
C VAL A 164 -12.23 6.95 8.20
N THR A 165 -13.03 7.12 9.25
CA THR A 165 -13.50 6.00 10.06
C THR A 165 -14.44 5.08 9.29
N ALA A 166 -14.45 3.79 9.60
CA ALA A 166 -15.15 2.77 8.84
C ALA A 166 -16.68 3.00 8.79
N ASP A 167 -17.26 3.60 9.82
CA ASP A 167 -18.69 3.94 9.88
C ASP A 167 -19.14 4.90 8.77
N GLU A 168 -18.26 5.76 8.26
CA GLU A 168 -18.54 6.65 7.12
C GLU A 168 -18.72 5.87 5.80
N PHE A 169 -18.22 4.62 5.75
CA PHE A 169 -18.32 3.74 4.59
C PHE A 169 -19.35 2.62 4.78
N GLU A 170 -19.91 2.44 5.96
CA GLU A 170 -20.80 1.30 6.27
C GLU A 170 -21.96 1.17 5.26
N ALA A 171 -22.61 2.28 4.92
CA ALA A 171 -23.72 2.28 3.97
C ALA A 171 -23.28 2.12 2.50
N LYS A 172 -21.99 2.12 2.21
CA LYS A 172 -21.43 1.97 0.86
C LYS A 172 -21.02 0.54 0.54
N HIS A 173 -20.89 -0.35 1.52
CA HIS A 173 -20.58 -1.75 1.25
C HIS A 173 -21.67 -2.39 0.40
N ASP A 174 -21.26 -3.17 -0.59
CA ASP A 174 -22.18 -4.04 -1.32
C ASP A 174 -22.52 -5.30 -0.52
N ALA A 175 -23.34 -6.18 -1.10
CA ALA A 175 -23.82 -7.39 -0.43
C ALA A 175 -22.69 -8.41 -0.12
N GLU A 176 -21.53 -8.28 -0.77
CA GLU A 176 -20.38 -9.16 -0.61
C GLU A 176 -19.26 -8.50 0.25
N GLY A 177 -19.50 -7.26 0.74
CA GLY A 177 -18.60 -6.54 1.61
C GLY A 177 -17.54 -5.71 0.91
N PHE A 178 -17.64 -5.53 -0.41
CA PHE A 178 -16.76 -4.65 -1.16
C PHE A 178 -17.19 -3.18 -1.06
N LEU A 179 -16.24 -2.27 -1.25
CA LEU A 179 -16.46 -0.83 -1.27
C LEU A 179 -16.37 -0.29 -2.70
N PRO A 180 -17.49 -0.02 -3.40
CA PRO A 180 -17.49 0.51 -4.76
C PRO A 180 -17.19 2.01 -4.79
N VAL A 181 -16.03 2.43 -4.27
CA VAL A 181 -15.56 3.81 -4.28
C VAL A 181 -14.54 4.03 -5.39
N GLY A 182 -14.65 5.19 -6.06
CA GLY A 182 -13.77 5.56 -7.14
C GLY A 182 -12.37 5.91 -6.64
N MET A 183 -11.37 5.48 -7.40
CA MET A 183 -9.95 5.77 -7.19
C MET A 183 -9.37 6.33 -8.48
N SER A 184 -8.49 7.33 -8.39
CA SER A 184 -7.83 7.90 -9.57
C SER A 184 -6.42 8.38 -9.24
N VAL A 185 -5.57 8.40 -10.27
CA VAL A 185 -4.23 8.96 -10.20
C VAL A 185 -3.94 9.84 -11.41
N SER A 186 -3.23 10.94 -11.17
CA SER A 186 -2.73 11.85 -12.19
C SER A 186 -1.23 12.11 -12.01
N ILE A 187 -0.56 12.38 -13.14
CA ILE A 187 0.85 12.78 -13.18
C ILE A 187 0.93 14.17 -13.78
N ASN A 188 1.53 15.12 -13.07
CA ASN A 188 1.65 16.52 -13.51
C ASN A 188 0.30 17.17 -13.89
N GLY A 189 -0.78 16.79 -13.18
CA GLY A 189 -2.14 17.25 -13.45
C GLY A 189 -2.83 16.60 -14.67
N VAL A 190 -2.18 15.65 -15.34
CA VAL A 190 -2.75 14.86 -16.44
C VAL A 190 -3.29 13.55 -15.88
N PRO A 191 -4.59 13.22 -16.08
CA PRO A 191 -5.15 11.95 -15.67
C PRO A 191 -4.35 10.78 -16.26
N PHE A 192 -4.03 9.80 -15.40
CA PHE A 192 -3.23 8.63 -15.79
C PHE A 192 -4.04 7.33 -15.72
N GLY A 193 -4.67 7.04 -14.58
CA GLY A 193 -5.44 5.82 -14.35
C GLY A 193 -6.58 6.03 -13.37
N ASN A 194 -7.52 5.12 -13.39
CA ASN A 194 -8.63 5.07 -12.44
C ASN A 194 -9.16 3.65 -12.31
N ASP A 195 -9.77 3.36 -11.16
CA ASP A 195 -10.38 2.08 -10.87
C ASP A 195 -11.48 2.24 -9.81
N LEU A 196 -12.17 1.15 -9.49
CA LEU A 196 -13.04 1.02 -8.33
C LEU A 196 -12.37 0.12 -7.28
N LEU A 197 -12.42 0.51 -6.03
CA LEU A 197 -11.88 -0.30 -4.93
C LEU A 197 -12.56 -1.67 -4.84
N SER A 198 -13.81 -1.79 -5.27
CA SER A 198 -14.55 -3.05 -5.36
C SER A 198 -14.05 -4.04 -6.41
N ASN A 199 -13.08 -3.65 -7.26
CA ASN A 199 -12.45 -4.57 -8.23
C ASN A 199 -11.38 -5.48 -7.60
N MET A 200 -11.20 -5.41 -6.28
CA MET A 200 -10.39 -6.36 -5.52
C MET A 200 -10.97 -7.78 -5.61
N GLY A 201 -10.13 -8.80 -5.53
CA GLY A 201 -10.57 -10.20 -5.42
C GLY A 201 -11.05 -10.60 -4.02
N TRP A 202 -10.76 -9.79 -2.99
CA TRP A 202 -11.17 -10.00 -1.60
C TRP A 202 -11.53 -8.67 -0.95
N PRO A 203 -12.65 -8.55 -0.22
CA PRO A 203 -12.94 -7.37 0.57
C PRO A 203 -11.98 -7.25 1.76
N PHE A 204 -11.79 -6.03 2.29
CA PHE A 204 -10.83 -5.79 3.38
C PHE A 204 -11.03 -6.69 4.61
N ALA A 205 -12.27 -7.02 4.97
CA ALA A 205 -12.52 -7.93 6.09
C ALA A 205 -11.86 -9.30 5.89
N GLU A 206 -11.84 -9.83 4.68
CA GLU A 206 -11.17 -11.09 4.35
C GLU A 206 -9.64 -10.95 4.36
N LEU A 207 -9.10 -9.81 3.89
CA LEU A 207 -7.66 -9.51 3.98
C LEU A 207 -7.20 -9.46 5.44
N VAL A 208 -7.97 -8.81 6.32
CA VAL A 208 -7.69 -8.75 7.77
C VAL A 208 -7.78 -10.13 8.41
N ALA A 209 -8.82 -10.91 8.09
CA ALA A 209 -8.97 -12.29 8.58
C ALA A 209 -7.75 -13.14 8.18
N TYR A 210 -7.33 -13.04 6.92
CA TYR A 210 -6.15 -13.75 6.44
C TYR A 210 -4.86 -13.29 7.13
N ALA A 211 -4.65 -11.99 7.28
CA ALA A 211 -3.48 -11.44 7.95
C ALA A 211 -3.38 -11.86 9.43
N SER A 212 -4.52 -12.09 10.08
CA SER A 212 -4.58 -12.56 11.47
C SER A 212 -4.41 -14.07 11.64
N ARG A 213 -4.59 -14.84 10.54
CA ARG A 213 -4.58 -16.31 10.55
C ARG A 213 -3.22 -16.87 10.95
N ASN A 214 -3.18 -17.71 12.01
CA ASN A 214 -1.97 -18.23 12.62
C ASN A 214 -0.96 -17.13 13.03
N SER A 215 -1.45 -15.91 13.21
CA SER A 215 -0.71 -14.71 13.55
C SER A 215 -1.65 -13.75 14.30
N ARG A 216 -1.36 -12.46 14.25
CA ARG A 216 -2.25 -11.42 14.75
C ARG A 216 -2.12 -10.12 13.96
N VAL A 217 -3.16 -9.32 14.03
CA VAL A 217 -3.15 -7.89 13.72
C VAL A 217 -3.29 -7.12 15.03
N VAL A 218 -2.71 -5.94 15.11
CA VAL A 218 -2.79 -5.11 16.33
C VAL A 218 -3.28 -3.70 15.99
N PRO A 219 -3.86 -2.96 16.95
CA PRO A 219 -4.32 -1.60 16.72
C PRO A 219 -3.21 -0.71 16.15
N GLY A 220 -3.51 -0.07 15.02
CA GLY A 220 -2.57 0.75 14.27
C GLY A 220 -1.84 0.04 13.13
N ASP A 221 -1.94 -1.29 13.01
CA ASP A 221 -1.46 -1.97 11.79
C ASP A 221 -2.18 -1.42 10.57
N VAL A 222 -1.44 -1.35 9.45
CA VAL A 222 -1.93 -0.89 8.15
C VAL A 222 -1.88 -2.04 7.16
N LEU A 223 -2.98 -2.27 6.45
CA LEU A 223 -3.11 -3.30 5.44
C LEU A 223 -3.46 -2.64 4.10
N GLY A 224 -2.49 -2.56 3.18
CA GLY A 224 -2.68 -2.04 1.81
C GLY A 224 -3.48 -3.02 0.96
N SER A 225 -4.31 -2.49 0.06
CA SER A 225 -5.12 -3.28 -0.87
C SER A 225 -4.30 -4.00 -1.92
N GLY A 226 -3.09 -3.52 -2.15
CA GLY A 226 -2.41 -3.72 -3.42
C GLY A 226 -2.87 -2.72 -4.47
N THR A 227 -2.09 -2.61 -5.51
CA THR A 227 -2.26 -1.64 -6.59
C THR A 227 -3.57 -1.87 -7.34
N ALA A 228 -4.40 -0.84 -7.45
CA ALA A 228 -5.61 -0.83 -8.28
C ALA A 228 -5.26 -1.04 -9.77
N GLY A 229 -6.20 -1.55 -10.54
CA GLY A 229 -6.05 -1.71 -11.99
C GLY A 229 -5.71 -0.36 -12.64
N SER A 230 -4.73 -0.35 -13.54
CA SER A 230 -4.20 0.88 -14.15
C SER A 230 -3.62 1.89 -13.15
N GLY A 231 -3.31 1.46 -11.93
CA GLY A 231 -2.84 2.29 -10.82
C GLY A 231 -1.33 2.52 -10.78
N CYS A 232 -0.54 2.01 -11.74
CA CYS A 232 0.91 2.20 -11.80
C CYS A 232 1.48 2.22 -13.21
N LEU A 233 2.71 2.71 -13.37
CA LEU A 233 3.40 2.71 -14.66
C LEU A 233 3.77 1.28 -15.12
N ALA A 234 4.14 0.41 -14.18
CA ALA A 234 4.60 -0.94 -14.49
C ALA A 234 3.57 -1.78 -15.25
N GLU A 235 2.27 -1.62 -14.96
CA GLU A 235 1.21 -2.28 -15.74
C GLU A 235 1.19 -1.82 -17.19
N ILE A 236 1.31 -0.51 -17.43
CA ILE A 236 1.36 0.04 -18.79
C ILE A 236 2.59 -0.49 -19.51
N TRP A 237 3.76 -0.51 -18.82
CA TRP A 237 5.00 -1.06 -19.39
C TRP A 237 4.84 -2.54 -19.78
N GLY A 238 4.14 -3.33 -18.95
CA GLY A 238 3.83 -4.71 -19.27
C GLY A 238 2.95 -4.86 -20.51
N ARG A 239 1.90 -4.04 -20.61
CA ARG A 239 0.97 -4.06 -21.75
C ARG A 239 1.61 -3.58 -23.06
N VAL A 240 2.52 -2.61 -22.99
CA VAL A 240 3.14 -1.98 -24.17
C VAL A 240 4.48 -2.63 -24.56
N GLY A 241 5.08 -3.40 -23.65
CA GLY A 241 6.39 -4.03 -23.85
C GLY A 241 7.57 -3.04 -23.83
N SER A 242 7.36 -1.85 -23.29
CA SER A 242 8.39 -0.81 -23.18
C SER A 242 8.09 0.14 -22.04
N ARG A 243 9.12 0.84 -21.50
CA ARG A 243 8.94 1.84 -20.45
C ARG A 243 8.39 3.17 -20.98
N MET A 244 7.19 3.10 -21.57
CA MET A 244 6.42 4.26 -22.04
C MET A 244 5.02 4.23 -21.41
N PRO A 245 4.61 5.31 -20.68
CA PRO A 245 5.38 6.52 -20.39
C PRO A 245 6.66 6.24 -19.60
N PRO A 246 7.65 7.16 -19.60
CA PRO A 246 8.93 6.95 -18.92
C PRO A 246 8.71 6.82 -17.40
N PRO A 247 9.67 6.20 -16.67
CA PRO A 247 9.70 6.25 -15.22
C PRO A 247 9.67 7.69 -14.70
N LEU A 248 9.12 7.88 -13.51
CA LEU A 248 9.05 9.21 -12.89
C LEU A 248 10.44 9.85 -12.77
N GLN A 249 10.47 11.15 -13.03
CA GLN A 249 11.67 11.98 -13.02
C GLN A 249 11.59 13.07 -11.93
N PRO A 250 12.72 13.59 -11.45
CA PRO A 250 12.71 14.76 -10.60
C PRO A 250 11.91 15.92 -11.22
N GLY A 251 10.97 16.46 -10.46
CA GLY A 251 10.02 17.49 -10.89
C GLY A 251 8.61 16.95 -11.10
N ASP A 252 8.44 15.65 -11.37
CA ASP A 252 7.12 15.06 -11.51
C ASP A 252 6.32 15.13 -10.22
N VAL A 253 5.01 15.29 -10.37
CA VAL A 253 4.04 15.34 -9.27
C VAL A 253 3.02 14.24 -9.48
N VAL A 254 2.89 13.35 -8.52
CA VAL A 254 1.86 12.29 -8.50
C VAL A 254 0.78 12.69 -7.51
N ARG A 255 -0.46 12.72 -7.98
CA ARG A 255 -1.65 12.96 -7.16
C ARG A 255 -2.60 11.78 -7.28
N MET A 256 -3.02 11.26 -6.13
CA MET A 256 -4.01 10.19 -5.99
C MET A 256 -5.22 10.70 -5.26
N GLU A 257 -6.41 10.32 -5.72
CA GLU A 257 -7.67 10.71 -5.14
C GLU A 257 -8.57 9.49 -4.97
N VAL A 258 -9.21 9.38 -3.81
CA VAL A 258 -10.15 8.31 -3.48
C VAL A 258 -11.43 8.92 -2.96
N GLU A 259 -12.56 8.51 -3.54
CA GLU A 259 -13.88 8.99 -3.17
C GLU A 259 -14.17 8.74 -1.68
N GLY A 260 -14.60 9.79 -0.99
CA GLY A 260 -14.92 9.74 0.45
C GLY A 260 -13.70 9.83 1.37
N ILE A 261 -12.45 9.71 0.86
CA ILE A 261 -11.24 9.89 1.66
C ILE A 261 -10.61 11.25 1.39
N GLY A 262 -10.39 11.62 0.14
CA GLY A 262 -9.70 12.84 -0.25
C GLY A 262 -8.58 12.57 -1.23
N TRP A 263 -7.44 13.27 -1.08
CA TRP A 263 -6.31 13.12 -1.99
C TRP A 263 -4.98 13.26 -1.29
N ILE A 264 -3.96 12.61 -1.85
CA ILE A 264 -2.55 12.80 -1.53
C ILE A 264 -1.79 13.27 -2.78
N GLU A 265 -0.74 14.06 -2.57
CA GLU A 265 0.10 14.56 -3.65
C GLU A 265 1.56 14.63 -3.19
N ASN A 266 2.46 14.10 -3.98
CA ASN A 266 3.88 14.13 -3.69
C ASN A 266 4.68 14.53 -4.94
N ARG A 267 5.75 15.30 -4.71
CA ARG A 267 6.71 15.69 -5.75
C ARG A 267 7.94 14.79 -5.71
N VAL A 268 8.33 14.32 -6.88
CA VAL A 268 9.59 13.59 -7.05
C VAL A 268 10.76 14.58 -7.06
N VAL A 269 11.81 14.26 -6.33
CA VAL A 269 13.05 15.05 -6.27
C VAL A 269 14.27 14.20 -6.61
N GLY A 270 15.40 14.84 -6.85
CA GLY A 270 16.67 14.15 -7.13
C GLY A 270 17.10 13.26 -5.97
N GLY A 271 17.53 12.04 -6.29
CA GLY A 271 18.05 11.10 -5.31
C GLY A 271 19.43 11.50 -4.78
N ILE A 272 19.80 10.95 -3.63
CA ILE A 272 21.13 11.11 -3.05
C ILE A 272 22.14 10.17 -3.70
N GLN A 273 23.41 10.60 -3.74
CA GLN A 273 24.50 9.74 -4.17
C GLN A 273 25.01 8.90 -3.00
N LEU A 274 25.04 7.59 -3.17
CA LEU A 274 25.61 6.65 -2.21
C LEU A 274 26.74 5.84 -2.85
N ALA A 275 27.61 5.30 -2.00
CA ALA A 275 28.61 4.34 -2.45
C ALA A 275 27.91 3.11 -3.07
N PRO A 276 28.50 2.51 -4.11
CA PRO A 276 27.94 1.29 -4.72
C PRO A 276 27.78 0.18 -3.69
N VAL A 277 26.72 -0.64 -3.86
CA VAL A 277 26.53 -1.85 -3.05
C VAL A 277 27.71 -2.79 -3.29
N VAL A 278 28.33 -3.25 -2.20
CA VAL A 278 29.45 -4.19 -2.28
C VAL A 278 28.92 -5.56 -2.74
N PRO A 279 29.47 -6.12 -3.84
CA PRO A 279 29.02 -7.44 -4.30
C PRO A 279 29.43 -8.55 -3.34
N ALA A 280 28.71 -9.66 -3.38
CA ALA A 280 29.05 -10.84 -2.61
C ALA A 280 30.48 -11.33 -2.96
N ARG A 281 31.17 -11.82 -1.96
CA ARG A 281 32.51 -12.42 -2.11
C ARG A 281 32.37 -13.94 -2.04
N PRO A 282 32.38 -14.67 -3.18
CA PRO A 282 32.37 -16.12 -3.17
C PRO A 282 33.55 -16.65 -2.33
N ARG A 283 33.27 -17.57 -1.42
CA ARG A 283 34.29 -18.22 -0.59
C ARG A 283 34.20 -19.74 -0.80
N PRO A 284 35.34 -20.48 -0.77
CA PRO A 284 35.32 -21.92 -0.74
C PRO A 284 34.46 -22.41 0.42
N ARG A 285 33.64 -23.42 0.17
CA ARG A 285 32.91 -24.10 1.25
C ARG A 285 33.91 -24.94 2.05
N LEU A 286 34.06 -24.66 3.31
CA LEU A 286 34.80 -25.52 4.21
C LEU A 286 33.93 -26.75 4.52
N GLU A 287 34.54 -27.96 4.48
CA GLU A 287 33.87 -29.16 4.91
C GLU A 287 33.51 -29.06 6.41
N ARG A 288 32.26 -29.38 6.74
CA ARG A 288 31.84 -29.46 8.13
C ARG A 288 32.42 -30.75 8.68
N THR A 289 33.35 -30.67 9.63
CA THR A 289 33.72 -31.83 10.44
C THR A 289 32.49 -32.27 11.22
N THR A 290 31.89 -33.38 10.82
CA THR A 290 30.89 -34.06 11.66
C THR A 290 31.60 -34.52 12.95
N ARG A 291 31.23 -33.91 14.07
CA ARG A 291 31.57 -34.42 15.40
C ARG A 291 30.59 -35.51 15.78
#